data_db1bb1e4647b0c9ca6c57f11c612ab4b
#
_entry.id   db1bb1e4647b0c9ca6c57f11c612ab4b
#
_cell.length_a   1.000
_cell.length_b   1.000
_cell.length_c   1.000
_cell.angle_alpha   90.00
_cell.angle_beta   90.00
_cell.angle_gamma   90.00
#
_symmetry.space_group_name_H-M   'P 1'
#
loop_
_entity.id
_entity.type
_entity.pdbx_description
1 polymer ?
#
loop_
_entity_poly.entity_id
_entity_poly.type
_entity_poly.pdbx_seq_one_letter_code
_entity_poly.pdbx_strand_id
1 'polypeptide(L)'
;FDKLKTSPIRFMVPWTLQALWVFLTLNAVLVINTQSGEAPPLGVWDGIGLALWVVGFSVEVIADSQKTAFNAKPENAGKWIDEGLWSRSRHPNYLGEILLWTGIAIFGVACFDGLEMVAWISPIFVYLLLTKVSGVPILDRRALENWGEDPDYQRYRENTPVLFPRIGVQRQ
;
A
#
# COMPACT_ATOMS: atom_id res chain seq x y z
N PHE A 1 3.07 19.69 15.98
CA PHE A 1 3.80 20.29 14.84
C PHE A 1 4.56 21.56 15.30
N ASP A 2 4.01 22.35 16.24
CA ASP A 2 4.63 23.63 16.67
C ASP A 2 5.97 23.43 17.40
N LYS A 3 6.14 22.32 18.14
CA LYS A 3 7.43 21.97 18.78
C LYS A 3 8.54 21.63 17.77
N LEU A 4 8.19 21.27 16.54
CA LEU A 4 9.17 20.99 15.47
C LEU A 4 9.69 22.29 14.83
N LYS A 5 8.87 23.35 14.82
CA LYS A 5 9.23 24.66 14.24
C LYS A 5 10.26 25.45 15.06
N THR A 6 10.52 25.04 16.30
CA THR A 6 11.43 25.75 17.21
C THR A 6 12.91 25.55 16.92
N SER A 7 13.27 24.58 16.08
CA SER A 7 14.66 24.29 15.69
C SER A 7 14.73 23.90 14.22
N PRO A 8 15.61 24.52 13.40
CA PRO A 8 15.79 24.17 12.00
C PRO A 8 16.07 22.68 11.79
N ILE A 9 16.91 22.08 12.64
CA ILE A 9 17.26 20.66 12.56
C ILE A 9 16.03 19.77 12.80
N ARG A 10 15.25 20.07 13.86
CA ARG A 10 14.01 19.31 14.14
C ARG A 10 12.97 19.49 13.04
N PHE A 11 12.91 20.65 12.44
CA PHE A 11 12.03 20.93 11.31
C PHE A 11 12.42 20.14 10.06
N MET A 12 13.71 19.96 9.80
CA MET A 12 14.20 19.20 8.64
C MET A 12 13.97 17.70 8.74
N VAL A 13 13.90 17.12 9.95
CA VAL A 13 13.73 15.67 10.13
C VAL A 13 12.54 15.08 9.37
N PRO A 14 11.30 15.59 9.52
CA PRO A 14 10.16 15.02 8.78
C PRO A 14 10.30 15.16 7.26
N TRP A 15 10.88 16.26 6.78
CA TRP A 15 11.10 16.47 5.35
C TRP A 15 12.16 15.51 4.78
N THR A 16 13.23 15.27 5.53
CA THR A 16 14.25 14.30 5.14
C THR A 16 13.69 12.88 5.12
N LEU A 17 12.88 12.51 6.12
CA LEU A 17 12.20 11.21 6.14
C LEU A 17 11.23 11.06 4.97
N GLN A 18 10.50 12.12 4.64
CA GLN A 18 9.60 12.12 3.49
C GLN A 18 10.36 12.00 2.17
N ALA A 19 11.46 12.72 2.01
CA ALA A 19 12.32 12.62 0.83
C ALA A 19 12.90 11.21 0.68
N LEU A 20 13.38 10.61 1.78
CA LEU A 20 13.87 9.24 1.80
C LEU A 20 12.76 8.24 1.42
N TRP A 21 11.56 8.41 1.96
CA TRP A 21 10.40 7.59 1.60
C TRP A 21 10.14 7.64 0.09
N VAL A 22 9.98 8.85 -0.46
CA VAL A 22 9.75 9.05 -1.90
C VAL A 22 10.86 8.41 -2.72
N PHE A 23 12.12 8.60 -2.33
CA PHE A 23 13.28 8.01 -3.02
C PHE A 23 13.25 6.48 -3.02
N LEU A 24 13.01 5.87 -1.86
CA LEU A 24 12.94 4.40 -1.74
C LEU A 24 11.75 3.82 -2.51
N THR A 25 10.61 4.48 -2.48
CA THR A 25 9.43 4.06 -3.23
C THR A 25 9.64 4.15 -4.73
N LEU A 26 10.24 5.23 -5.22
CA LEU A 26 10.51 5.45 -6.64
C LEU A 26 11.76 4.71 -7.15
N ASN A 27 12.47 4.00 -6.31
CA ASN A 27 13.77 3.41 -6.66
C ASN A 27 13.70 2.54 -7.93
N ALA A 28 12.67 1.68 -8.07
CA ALA A 28 12.51 0.85 -9.27
C ALA A 28 12.32 1.72 -10.53
N VAL A 29 11.52 2.77 -10.45
CA VAL A 29 11.30 3.71 -11.56
C VAL A 29 12.60 4.44 -11.92
N LEU A 30 13.37 4.86 -10.93
CA LEU A 30 14.64 5.54 -11.14
C LEU A 30 15.65 4.61 -11.84
N VAL A 31 15.76 3.36 -11.40
CA VAL A 31 16.63 2.37 -12.03
C VAL A 31 16.23 2.14 -13.48
N ILE A 32 14.95 1.93 -13.78
CA ILE A 32 14.46 1.74 -15.15
C ILE A 32 14.81 2.94 -16.04
N ASN A 33 14.63 4.16 -15.55
CA ASN A 33 14.81 5.38 -16.34
C ASN A 33 16.28 5.85 -16.46
N THR A 34 17.18 5.32 -15.65
CA THR A 34 18.62 5.69 -15.68
C THR A 34 19.47 4.69 -16.43
N GLN A 35 18.87 3.64 -17.02
CA GLN A 35 19.61 2.68 -17.83
C GLN A 35 20.33 3.36 -18.99
N SER A 36 21.60 3.00 -19.20
CA SER A 36 22.40 3.44 -20.32
C SER A 36 22.38 2.38 -21.43
N GLY A 37 22.12 2.80 -22.67
CA GLY A 37 22.07 1.91 -23.83
C GLY A 37 20.67 1.77 -24.43
N GLU A 38 20.51 0.80 -25.32
CA GLU A 38 19.21 0.51 -25.91
C GLU A 38 18.33 -0.22 -24.90
N ALA A 39 17.06 0.24 -24.81
CA ALA A 39 16.09 -0.43 -23.95
C ALA A 39 15.87 -1.88 -24.42
N PRO A 40 15.83 -2.88 -23.52
CA PRO A 40 15.54 -4.24 -23.92
C PRO A 40 14.14 -4.31 -24.58
N PRO A 41 13.95 -5.23 -25.55
CA PRO A 41 12.64 -5.39 -26.17
C PRO A 41 11.61 -5.84 -25.15
N LEU A 42 10.38 -5.34 -25.31
CA LEU A 42 9.27 -5.73 -24.44
C LEU A 42 9.05 -7.25 -24.47
N GLY A 43 8.90 -7.85 -23.33
CA GLY A 43 8.72 -9.28 -23.14
C GLY A 43 7.55 -9.65 -22.22
N VAL A 44 7.48 -10.90 -21.85
CA VAL A 44 6.39 -11.43 -21.01
C VAL A 44 6.32 -10.77 -19.63
N TRP A 45 7.47 -10.39 -19.07
CA TRP A 45 7.53 -9.75 -17.76
C TRP A 45 6.96 -8.35 -17.75
N ASP A 46 7.11 -7.61 -18.85
CA ASP A 46 6.48 -6.30 -19.03
C ASP A 46 4.95 -6.42 -19.02
N GLY A 47 4.42 -7.46 -19.70
CA GLY A 47 2.99 -7.75 -19.70
C GLY A 47 2.48 -8.12 -18.30
N ILE A 48 3.20 -8.98 -17.56
CA ILE A 48 2.86 -9.36 -16.19
C ILE A 48 2.94 -8.15 -15.25
N GLY A 49 4.01 -7.36 -15.34
CA GLY A 49 4.20 -6.17 -14.52
C GLY A 49 3.09 -5.13 -14.75
N LEU A 50 2.76 -4.86 -16.01
CA LEU A 50 1.66 -3.97 -16.38
C LEU A 50 0.31 -4.49 -15.86
N ALA A 51 0.03 -5.77 -16.02
CA ALA A 51 -1.21 -6.37 -15.52
C ALA A 51 -1.33 -6.24 -14.00
N LEU A 52 -0.26 -6.52 -13.24
CA LEU A 52 -0.23 -6.33 -11.79
C LEU A 52 -0.41 -4.88 -11.40
N TRP A 53 0.20 -3.95 -12.14
CA TRP A 53 0.04 -2.51 -11.91
C TRP A 53 -1.42 -2.09 -12.09
N VAL A 54 -2.06 -2.49 -13.21
CA VAL A 54 -3.47 -2.18 -13.48
C VAL A 54 -4.39 -2.75 -12.40
N VAL A 55 -4.17 -4.00 -12.00
CA VAL A 55 -4.96 -4.65 -10.94
C VAL A 55 -4.75 -3.93 -9.61
N GLY A 56 -3.50 -3.66 -9.23
CA GLY A 56 -3.15 -2.98 -7.99
C GLY A 56 -3.80 -1.59 -7.91
N PHE A 57 -3.61 -0.78 -8.94
CA PHE A 57 -4.21 0.55 -9.05
C PHE A 57 -5.74 0.50 -8.99
N SER A 58 -6.37 -0.45 -9.70
CA SER A 58 -7.82 -0.61 -9.70
C SER A 58 -8.34 -0.98 -8.30
N VAL A 59 -7.68 -1.91 -7.61
CA VAL A 59 -8.05 -2.31 -6.24
C VAL A 59 -7.95 -1.13 -5.28
N GLU A 60 -6.87 -0.35 -5.35
CA GLU A 60 -6.65 0.84 -4.51
C GLU A 60 -7.75 1.88 -4.74
N VAL A 61 -7.98 2.28 -6.01
CA VAL A 61 -9.00 3.28 -6.37
C VAL A 61 -10.41 2.83 -5.95
N ILE A 62 -10.75 1.56 -6.20
CA ILE A 62 -12.07 1.03 -5.81
C ILE A 62 -12.22 1.00 -4.28
N ALA A 63 -11.20 0.54 -3.56
CA ALA A 63 -11.21 0.48 -2.10
C ALA A 63 -11.40 1.88 -1.47
N ASP A 64 -10.63 2.86 -1.93
CA ASP A 64 -10.71 4.22 -1.43
C ASP A 64 -12.03 4.90 -1.82
N SER A 65 -12.55 4.64 -3.01
CA SER A 65 -13.87 5.12 -3.44
C SER A 65 -14.99 4.53 -2.57
N GLN A 66 -14.95 3.23 -2.27
CA GLN A 66 -15.90 2.57 -1.37
C GLN A 66 -15.85 3.19 0.03
N LYS A 67 -14.65 3.39 0.58
CA LYS A 67 -14.47 4.00 1.90
C LYS A 67 -14.97 5.45 1.94
N THR A 68 -14.69 6.22 0.90
CA THR A 68 -15.16 7.60 0.77
C THR A 68 -16.68 7.66 0.70
N ALA A 69 -17.31 6.81 -0.12
CA ALA A 69 -18.76 6.72 -0.23
C ALA A 69 -19.44 6.25 1.07
N PHE A 70 -18.82 5.30 1.79
CA PHE A 70 -19.29 4.84 3.10
C PHE A 70 -19.26 5.96 4.13
N ASN A 71 -18.16 6.69 4.23
CA ASN A 71 -17.98 7.78 5.19
C ASN A 71 -18.82 9.03 4.87
N ALA A 72 -19.26 9.20 3.63
CA ALA A 72 -20.12 10.31 3.23
C ALA A 72 -21.57 10.16 3.73
N LYS A 73 -21.97 8.97 4.16
CA LYS A 73 -23.33 8.71 4.66
C LYS A 73 -23.43 9.02 6.15
N PRO A 74 -24.35 9.92 6.58
CA PRO A 74 -24.49 10.27 8.00
C PRO A 74 -24.80 9.08 8.91
N GLU A 75 -25.53 8.07 8.42
CA GLU A 75 -25.86 6.84 9.14
C GLU A 75 -24.65 5.95 9.45
N ASN A 76 -23.52 6.18 8.79
CA ASN A 76 -22.26 5.46 9.00
C ASN A 76 -21.30 6.19 9.94
N ALA A 77 -21.70 7.34 10.46
CA ALA A 77 -20.85 8.09 11.40
C ALA A 77 -20.45 7.22 12.60
N GLY A 78 -19.16 7.13 12.87
CA GLY A 78 -18.60 6.33 13.97
C GLY A 78 -18.55 4.81 13.71
N LYS A 79 -18.89 4.35 12.51
CA LYS A 79 -18.80 2.92 12.13
C LYS A 79 -17.54 2.63 11.32
N TRP A 80 -17.15 1.36 11.28
CA TRP A 80 -16.13 0.84 10.36
C TRP A 80 -16.80 0.34 9.07
N ILE A 81 -16.05 0.34 7.99
CA ILE A 81 -16.49 -0.24 6.72
C ILE A 81 -16.16 -1.75 6.70
N ASP A 82 -17.16 -2.58 6.34
CA ASP A 82 -17.04 -4.03 6.20
C ASP A 82 -17.72 -4.59 4.94
N GLU A 83 -18.00 -3.70 3.99
CA GLU A 83 -18.65 -4.02 2.71
C GLU A 83 -17.67 -3.95 1.53
N GLY A 84 -18.06 -4.50 0.38
CA GLY A 84 -17.26 -4.48 -0.84
C GLY A 84 -15.89 -5.16 -0.68
N LEU A 85 -14.81 -4.49 -1.06
CA LEU A 85 -13.43 -5.00 -0.88
C LEU A 85 -13.04 -5.09 0.60
N TRP A 86 -13.57 -4.21 1.44
CA TRP A 86 -13.32 -4.17 2.89
C TRP A 86 -13.91 -5.37 3.63
N SER A 87 -14.89 -6.05 3.05
CA SER A 87 -15.38 -7.32 3.58
C SER A 87 -14.42 -8.49 3.38
N ARG A 88 -13.45 -8.37 2.48
CA ARG A 88 -12.51 -9.43 2.11
C ARG A 88 -11.09 -9.18 2.60
N SER A 89 -10.74 -7.92 2.85
CA SER A 89 -9.47 -7.47 3.40
C SER A 89 -9.72 -6.25 4.28
N ARG A 90 -9.01 -6.14 5.41
CA ARG A 90 -9.11 -4.97 6.29
C ARG A 90 -8.39 -3.75 5.74
N HIS A 91 -7.46 -3.95 4.80
CA HIS A 91 -6.69 -2.89 4.14
C HIS A 91 -6.53 -3.20 2.64
N PRO A 92 -7.64 -3.25 1.87
CA PRO A 92 -7.58 -3.61 0.46
C PRO A 92 -6.83 -2.57 -0.40
N ASN A 93 -6.88 -1.29 -0.03
CA ASN A 93 -6.11 -0.24 -0.68
C ASN A 93 -4.59 -0.45 -0.50
N TYR A 94 -4.12 -0.89 0.66
CA TYR A 94 -2.71 -1.23 0.86
C TYR A 94 -2.27 -2.45 0.05
N LEU A 95 -3.16 -3.44 -0.10
CA LEU A 95 -2.91 -4.55 -1.01
C LEU A 95 -2.76 -4.03 -2.44
N GLY A 96 -3.62 -3.10 -2.87
CA GLY A 96 -3.55 -2.44 -4.16
C GLY A 96 -2.20 -1.75 -4.38
N GLU A 97 -1.78 -0.93 -3.43
CA GLU A 97 -0.51 -0.21 -3.47
C GLU A 97 0.72 -1.16 -3.53
N ILE A 98 0.73 -2.22 -2.73
CA ILE A 98 1.79 -3.24 -2.77
C ILE A 98 1.86 -3.93 -4.13
N LEU A 99 0.72 -4.30 -4.70
CA LEU A 99 0.65 -4.91 -6.04
C LEU A 99 1.13 -3.95 -7.12
N LEU A 100 0.73 -2.68 -7.04
CA LEU A 100 1.14 -1.63 -7.97
C LEU A 100 2.66 -1.48 -8.02
N TRP A 101 3.32 -1.29 -6.88
CA TRP A 101 4.78 -1.13 -6.82
C TRP A 101 5.53 -2.42 -7.18
N THR A 102 4.96 -3.59 -6.84
CA THR A 102 5.48 -4.89 -7.30
C THR A 102 5.36 -4.99 -8.82
N GLY A 103 4.25 -4.56 -9.40
CA GLY A 103 4.03 -4.52 -10.84
C GLY A 103 5.08 -3.67 -11.56
N ILE A 104 5.41 -2.49 -11.04
CA ILE A 104 6.48 -1.62 -11.57
C ILE A 104 7.84 -2.33 -11.56
N ALA A 105 8.20 -2.99 -10.44
CA ALA A 105 9.47 -3.70 -10.35
C ALA A 105 9.54 -4.89 -11.32
N ILE A 106 8.44 -5.64 -11.48
CA ILE A 106 8.36 -6.74 -12.45
C ILE A 106 8.42 -6.22 -13.89
N PHE A 107 7.76 -5.09 -14.18
CA PHE A 107 7.82 -4.46 -15.50
C PHE A 107 9.27 -4.13 -15.91
N GLY A 108 10.09 -3.65 -14.99
CA GLY A 108 11.48 -3.32 -15.27
C GLY A 108 12.48 -4.46 -15.10
N VAL A 109 12.03 -5.69 -14.83
CA VAL A 109 12.92 -6.80 -14.44
C VAL A 109 14.00 -7.12 -15.49
N ALA A 110 13.71 -6.90 -16.78
CA ALA A 110 14.66 -7.08 -17.86
C ALA A 110 15.82 -6.04 -17.84
N CYS A 111 15.66 -4.96 -17.08
CA CYS A 111 16.67 -3.91 -16.89
C CYS A 111 17.53 -4.16 -15.63
N PHE A 112 17.24 -5.19 -14.82
CA PHE A 112 17.88 -5.37 -13.52
C PHE A 112 18.97 -6.43 -13.62
N ASP A 113 20.20 -5.95 -13.78
CA ASP A 113 21.42 -6.79 -13.73
C ASP A 113 22.42 -6.15 -12.75
N GLY A 114 23.13 -6.98 -11.99
CA GLY A 114 24.14 -6.51 -11.03
C GLY A 114 23.56 -5.55 -9.99
N LEU A 115 23.99 -4.28 -10.00
CA LEU A 115 23.58 -3.27 -9.04
C LEU A 115 22.12 -2.79 -9.21
N GLU A 116 21.56 -2.94 -10.39
CA GLU A 116 20.17 -2.59 -10.70
C GLU A 116 19.13 -3.43 -9.91
N MET A 117 19.56 -4.58 -9.38
CA MET A 117 18.76 -5.37 -8.45
C MET A 117 18.32 -4.58 -7.20
N VAL A 118 18.94 -3.44 -6.91
CA VAL A 118 18.53 -2.50 -5.88
C VAL A 118 17.09 -1.99 -6.12
N ALA A 119 16.56 -2.08 -7.34
CA ALA A 119 15.19 -1.75 -7.70
C ALA A 119 14.13 -2.48 -6.86
N TRP A 120 14.44 -3.71 -6.41
CA TRP A 120 13.56 -4.49 -5.53
C TRP A 120 13.36 -3.89 -4.13
N ILE A 121 14.19 -2.91 -3.75
CA ILE A 121 13.97 -2.15 -2.51
C ILE A 121 12.60 -1.47 -2.55
N SER A 122 12.13 -0.98 -3.71
CA SER A 122 10.85 -0.28 -3.84
C SER A 122 9.65 -1.10 -3.31
N PRO A 123 9.27 -2.24 -3.88
CA PRO A 123 8.12 -3.00 -3.38
C PRO A 123 8.35 -3.57 -1.97
N ILE A 124 9.57 -3.95 -1.61
CA ILE A 124 9.89 -4.43 -0.26
C ILE A 124 9.69 -3.30 0.76
N PHE A 125 10.17 -2.11 0.46
CA PHE A 125 10.02 -0.94 1.31
C PHE A 125 8.54 -0.57 1.50
N VAL A 126 7.76 -0.50 0.42
CA VAL A 126 6.32 -0.22 0.49
C VAL A 126 5.60 -1.26 1.34
N TYR A 127 5.87 -2.54 1.12
CA TYR A 127 5.31 -3.61 1.94
C TYR A 127 5.64 -3.45 3.42
N LEU A 128 6.90 -3.24 3.78
CA LEU A 128 7.33 -3.07 5.17
C LEU A 128 6.77 -1.79 5.79
N LEU A 129 6.77 -0.70 5.05
CA LEU A 129 6.22 0.58 5.50
C LEU A 129 4.74 0.45 5.87
N LEU A 130 3.92 -0.11 4.97
CA LEU A 130 2.48 -0.24 5.17
C LEU A 130 2.12 -1.29 6.23
N THR A 131 2.88 -2.39 6.32
CA THR A 131 2.51 -3.50 7.21
C THR A 131 3.17 -3.45 8.58
N LYS A 132 4.33 -2.80 8.73
CA LYS A 132 5.14 -2.85 9.96
C LYS A 132 5.39 -1.49 10.60
N VAL A 133 5.41 -0.41 9.83
CA VAL A 133 5.87 0.90 10.33
C VAL A 133 4.72 1.89 10.52
N SER A 134 3.99 2.24 9.46
CA SER A 134 3.07 3.38 9.49
C SER A 134 1.62 3.05 9.14
N GLY A 135 1.37 2.08 8.29
CA GLY A 135 0.01 1.76 7.79
C GLY A 135 -0.82 0.96 8.80
N VAL A 136 -0.80 -0.35 8.63
CA VAL A 136 -1.60 -1.30 9.43
C VAL A 136 -1.45 -1.09 10.95
N PRO A 137 -0.22 -0.97 11.54
CA PRO A 137 -0.10 -0.88 12.99
C PRO A 137 -0.80 0.34 13.60
N ILE A 138 -0.75 1.47 12.90
CA ILE A 138 -1.37 2.72 13.37
C ILE A 138 -2.90 2.63 13.25
N LEU A 139 -3.39 2.12 12.10
CA LEU A 139 -4.82 2.01 11.85
C LEU A 139 -5.48 0.95 12.72
N ASP A 140 -4.85 -0.21 12.90
CA ASP A 140 -5.36 -1.27 13.78
C ASP A 140 -5.45 -0.80 15.24
N ARG A 141 -4.44 -0.05 15.72
CA ARG A 141 -4.49 0.52 17.07
C ARG A 141 -5.66 1.49 17.22
N ARG A 142 -5.83 2.44 16.28
CA ARG A 142 -6.95 3.39 16.30
C ARG A 142 -8.30 2.70 16.20
N ALA A 143 -8.39 1.66 15.41
CA ALA A 143 -9.61 0.88 15.27
C ALA A 143 -9.98 0.14 16.56
N LEU A 144 -8.98 -0.40 17.28
CA LEU A 144 -9.20 -1.00 18.59
C LEU A 144 -9.58 0.03 19.66
N GLU A 145 -9.01 1.23 19.62
CA GLU A 145 -9.39 2.33 20.51
C GLU A 145 -10.85 2.77 20.27
N ASN A 146 -11.33 2.74 19.02
CA ASN A 146 -12.68 3.18 18.67
C ASN A 146 -13.74 2.08 18.81
N TRP A 147 -13.41 0.85 18.45
CA TRP A 147 -14.38 -0.26 18.30
C TRP A 147 -13.94 -1.56 18.98
N GLY A 148 -12.86 -1.53 19.75
CA GLY A 148 -12.29 -2.76 20.34
C GLY A 148 -13.22 -3.51 21.30
N GLU A 149 -14.20 -2.84 21.91
CA GLU A 149 -15.20 -3.46 22.79
C GLU A 149 -16.48 -3.89 22.05
N ASP A 150 -16.61 -3.56 20.76
CA ASP A 150 -17.78 -3.93 19.96
C ASP A 150 -17.66 -5.38 19.46
N PRO A 151 -18.61 -6.28 19.82
CA PRO A 151 -18.57 -7.69 19.43
C PRO A 151 -18.64 -7.90 17.91
N ASP A 152 -19.33 -7.02 17.19
CA ASP A 152 -19.45 -7.12 15.72
C ASP A 152 -18.15 -6.72 15.05
N TYR A 153 -17.45 -5.70 15.58
CA TYR A 153 -16.12 -5.35 15.13
C TYR A 153 -15.10 -6.47 15.38
N GLN A 154 -15.14 -7.10 16.56
CA GLN A 154 -14.26 -8.24 16.88
C GLN A 154 -14.49 -9.40 15.89
N ARG A 155 -15.75 -9.74 15.63
CA ARG A 155 -16.12 -10.76 14.65
C ARG A 155 -15.62 -10.41 13.24
N TYR A 156 -15.78 -9.15 12.81
CA TYR A 156 -15.24 -8.67 11.55
C TYR A 156 -13.71 -8.84 11.50
N ARG A 157 -13.01 -8.42 12.53
CA ARG A 157 -11.54 -8.47 12.62
C ARG A 157 -10.99 -9.90 12.59
N GLU A 158 -11.67 -10.86 13.22
CA GLU A 158 -11.30 -12.28 13.24
C GLU A 158 -11.53 -12.96 11.88
N ASN A 159 -12.62 -12.62 11.21
CA ASN A 159 -13.01 -13.24 9.95
C ASN A 159 -12.41 -12.58 8.72
N THR A 160 -11.95 -11.33 8.82
CA THR A 160 -11.40 -10.56 7.70
C THR A 160 -9.88 -10.43 7.84
N PRO A 161 -9.10 -11.01 6.90
CA PRO A 161 -7.64 -10.94 6.94
C PRO A 161 -7.13 -9.50 6.76
N VAL A 162 -5.90 -9.26 7.20
CA VAL A 162 -5.29 -7.92 7.16
C VAL A 162 -5.11 -7.41 5.73
N LEU A 163 -4.54 -8.23 4.84
CA LEU A 163 -4.23 -7.85 3.45
C LEU A 163 -4.81 -8.85 2.45
N PHE A 164 -4.28 -10.06 2.41
CA PHE A 164 -4.59 -11.03 1.37
C PHE A 164 -5.94 -11.72 1.64
N PRO A 165 -6.92 -11.56 0.72
CA PRO A 165 -8.20 -12.25 0.83
C PRO A 165 -8.02 -13.76 0.96
N ARG A 166 -8.77 -14.40 1.86
CA ARG A 166 -8.81 -15.86 1.92
C ARG A 166 -9.55 -16.41 0.71
N ILE A 167 -8.88 -17.25 -0.09
CA ILE A 167 -9.49 -17.92 -1.23
C ILE A 167 -10.34 -19.07 -0.69
N GLY A 168 -11.64 -19.11 -1.00
CA GLY A 168 -12.51 -20.26 -0.75
C GLY A 168 -13.31 -20.27 0.56
N VAL A 169 -13.25 -19.25 1.39
CA VAL A 169 -14.13 -19.16 2.58
C VAL A 169 -15.38 -18.36 2.21
N GLN A 170 -16.49 -19.07 1.95
CA GLN A 170 -17.81 -18.43 1.92
C GLN A 170 -18.23 -18.09 3.37
N ARG A 171 -18.65 -16.84 3.61
CA ARG A 171 -19.30 -16.46 4.87
C ARG A 171 -20.62 -17.25 4.98
N GLN A 172 -20.78 -18.04 6.03
CA GLN A 172 -22.08 -18.51 6.49
C GLN A 172 -22.77 -17.41 7.27
#